data_c2da30751ed5465286c8bc92c0dbbd4e
#
_entry.id   c2da30751ed5465286c8bc92c0dbbd4e
#
_cell.length_a   1.000
_cell.length_b   1.000
_cell.length_c   1.000
_cell.angle_alpha   90.00
_cell.angle_beta   90.00
_cell.angle_gamma   90.00
#
_symmetry.space_group_name_H-M   'P 1'
#
loop_
_entity.id
_entity.type
_entity.pdbx_description
1 polymer ?
#
loop_
_entity_poly.entity_id
_entity_poly.type
_entity_poly.pdbx_seq_one_letter_code
_entity_poly.pdbx_strand_id
1 'polypeptide(L)'
;MEYIGIIIVAIFVNNVVLAQFLGICPFLGVSKKVDTAIGMGAAVTFVLTIATLVTFLLQKGILEPFGLQYLQTITFILVIASLVQMVEIVLKKVSPPLYQVLGVFLPLITTNCVILGVAILVIQKDYTLVSSMVYAVSTAVGFALALIIFSTIREQLALTRVPKAMQGVPIALITAGILAMAFMGFSGIDQVF
;
A
#
# COMPACT_ATOMS: atom_id res chain seq x y z
N MET A 1 18.57 10.32 -13.35
CA MET A 1 17.62 11.37 -12.95
C MET A 1 16.19 10.82 -12.90
N GLU A 2 15.80 10.00 -13.88
CA GLU A 2 14.44 9.43 -14.03
C GLU A 2 13.96 8.64 -12.80
N TYR A 3 14.78 7.75 -12.26
CA TYR A 3 14.41 6.94 -11.07
C TYR A 3 14.21 7.76 -9.80
N ILE A 4 14.99 8.85 -9.62
CA ILE A 4 14.84 9.73 -8.45
C ILE A 4 13.52 10.49 -8.53
N GLY A 5 13.13 10.93 -9.73
CA GLY A 5 11.83 11.53 -9.98
C GLY A 5 10.68 10.58 -9.63
N ILE A 6 10.75 9.32 -10.10
CA ILE A 6 9.74 8.29 -9.80
C ILE A 6 9.63 8.06 -8.27
N ILE A 7 10.74 8.01 -7.56
CA ILE A 7 10.76 7.79 -6.10
C ILE A 7 10.07 8.96 -5.37
N ILE A 8 10.47 10.20 -5.67
CA ILE A 8 9.92 11.39 -5.00
C ILE A 8 8.42 11.54 -5.30
N VAL A 9 8.05 11.40 -6.56
CA VAL A 9 6.66 11.51 -7.00
C VAL A 9 5.80 10.42 -6.36
N ALA A 10 6.27 9.16 -6.30
CA ALA A 10 5.50 8.06 -5.72
C ALA A 10 5.33 8.19 -4.19
N ILE A 11 6.30 8.76 -3.49
CA ILE A 11 6.25 8.89 -2.02
C ILE A 11 5.40 10.10 -1.60
N PHE A 12 5.63 11.28 -2.19
CA PHE A 12 5.07 12.55 -1.73
C PHE A 12 3.89 13.05 -2.58
N VAL A 13 4.05 13.07 -3.90
CA VAL A 13 3.05 13.67 -4.80
C VAL A 13 1.88 12.74 -5.05
N ASN A 14 2.17 11.55 -5.56
CA ASN A 14 1.19 10.51 -5.86
C ASN A 14 1.18 9.43 -4.78
N ASN A 15 1.13 9.84 -3.50
CA ASN A 15 1.00 8.88 -2.42
C ASN A 15 -0.27 8.05 -2.62
N VAL A 16 -0.08 6.73 -2.68
CA VAL A 16 -1.15 5.78 -3.02
C VAL A 16 -2.36 5.85 -2.09
N VAL A 17 -2.15 6.20 -0.81
CA VAL A 17 -3.23 6.32 0.17
C VAL A 17 -3.90 7.69 0.11
N LEU A 18 -3.10 8.75 0.12
CA LEU A 18 -3.59 10.11 0.32
C LEU A 18 -4.05 10.78 -0.97
N ALA A 19 -3.44 10.44 -2.12
CA ALA A 19 -3.81 10.99 -3.42
C ALA A 19 -4.74 10.06 -4.21
N GLN A 20 -4.51 8.74 -4.16
CA GLN A 20 -5.28 7.77 -4.94
C GLN A 20 -6.36 7.04 -4.12
N PHE A 21 -6.42 7.25 -2.81
CA PHE A 21 -7.35 6.63 -1.87
C PHE A 21 -7.35 5.09 -1.89
N LEU A 22 -6.23 4.49 -2.28
CA LEU A 22 -6.03 3.04 -2.24
C LEU A 22 -5.45 2.62 -0.89
N GLY A 23 -5.90 1.46 -0.38
CA GLY A 23 -5.42 0.92 0.91
C GLY A 23 -6.03 1.59 2.14
N ILE A 24 -7.22 2.15 2.03
CA ILE A 24 -7.93 2.77 3.17
C ILE A 24 -8.29 1.73 4.23
N CYS A 25 -8.60 0.48 3.84
CA CYS A 25 -8.96 -0.57 4.78
C CYS A 25 -7.87 -0.86 5.81
N PRO A 26 -6.62 -1.17 5.43
CA PRO A 26 -5.53 -1.30 6.40
C PRO A 26 -5.15 0.05 7.04
N PHE A 27 -5.27 1.15 6.31
CA PHE A 27 -4.97 2.49 6.83
C PHE A 27 -5.84 2.86 8.03
N LEU A 28 -7.14 2.61 7.99
CA LEU A 28 -8.05 2.86 9.11
C LEU A 28 -8.03 1.73 10.15
N GLY A 29 -7.87 0.48 9.73
CA GLY A 29 -7.97 -0.69 10.58
C GLY A 29 -6.77 -0.88 11.51
N VAL A 30 -5.56 -0.66 10.99
CA VAL A 30 -4.29 -1.01 11.66
C VAL A 30 -3.65 0.19 12.36
N SER A 31 -4.08 1.41 12.09
CA SER A 31 -3.45 2.65 12.56
C SER A 31 -3.76 3.04 14.01
N LYS A 32 -4.24 2.10 14.85
CA LYS A 32 -4.51 2.38 16.27
C LYS A 32 -3.26 2.42 17.13
N LYS A 33 -2.20 1.72 16.74
CA LYS A 33 -0.90 1.66 17.42
C LYS A 33 0.24 1.77 16.41
N VAL A 34 1.26 2.54 16.73
CA VAL A 34 2.42 2.79 15.87
C VAL A 34 3.19 1.49 15.59
N ASP A 35 3.39 0.63 16.59
CA ASP A 35 4.10 -0.65 16.41
C ASP A 35 3.42 -1.56 15.37
N THR A 36 2.08 -1.60 15.42
CA THR A 36 1.29 -2.39 14.45
C THR A 36 1.36 -1.78 13.05
N ALA A 37 1.38 -0.44 12.97
CA ALA A 37 1.51 0.28 11.70
C ALA A 37 2.87 0.03 11.03
N ILE A 38 3.96 0.02 11.79
CA ILE A 38 5.31 -0.29 11.28
C ILE A 38 5.37 -1.72 10.76
N GLY A 39 4.87 -2.69 11.54
CA GLY A 39 4.82 -4.09 11.13
C GLY A 39 4.01 -4.30 9.85
N MET A 40 2.85 -3.64 9.75
CA MET A 40 2.01 -3.67 8.55
C MET A 40 2.69 -3.03 7.35
N GLY A 41 3.36 -1.88 7.54
CA GLY A 41 4.12 -1.21 6.48
C GLY A 41 5.23 -2.10 5.90
N ALA A 42 5.99 -2.78 6.77
CA ALA A 42 7.03 -3.71 6.36
C ALA A 42 6.45 -4.92 5.61
N ALA A 43 5.36 -5.51 6.12
CA ALA A 43 4.69 -6.65 5.48
C ALA A 43 4.14 -6.27 4.10
N VAL A 44 3.47 -5.12 3.96
CA VAL A 44 2.95 -4.63 2.68
C VAL A 44 4.10 -4.36 1.70
N THR A 45 5.21 -3.79 2.15
CA THR A 45 6.39 -3.54 1.30
C THR A 45 6.93 -4.85 0.72
N PHE A 46 7.07 -5.87 1.54
CA PHE A 46 7.54 -7.18 1.12
C PHE A 46 6.59 -7.84 0.12
N VAL A 47 5.29 -7.90 0.46
CA VAL A 47 4.28 -8.50 -0.40
C VAL A 47 4.12 -7.74 -1.72
N LEU A 48 4.10 -6.40 -1.68
CA LEU A 48 3.96 -5.58 -2.87
C LEU A 48 5.12 -5.79 -3.86
N THR A 49 6.33 -5.88 -3.35
CA THR A 49 7.53 -6.11 -4.18
C THR A 49 7.45 -7.46 -4.90
N ILE A 50 7.13 -8.53 -4.18
CA ILE A 50 7.00 -9.86 -4.78
C ILE A 50 5.79 -9.93 -5.74
N ALA A 51 4.65 -9.38 -5.33
CA ALA A 51 3.44 -9.37 -6.14
C ALA A 51 3.66 -8.64 -7.48
N THR A 52 4.31 -7.47 -7.47
CA THR A 52 4.61 -6.71 -8.68
C THR A 52 5.55 -7.48 -9.60
N LEU A 53 6.57 -8.15 -9.06
CA LEU A 53 7.47 -8.99 -9.86
C LEU A 53 6.71 -10.12 -10.55
N VAL A 54 5.92 -10.88 -9.80
CA VAL A 54 5.21 -12.04 -10.33
C VAL A 54 4.12 -11.63 -11.32
N THR A 55 3.34 -10.60 -11.02
CA THR A 55 2.29 -10.10 -11.91
C THR A 55 2.85 -9.52 -13.20
N PHE A 56 4.00 -8.85 -13.15
CA PHE A 56 4.69 -8.34 -14.32
C PHE A 56 5.17 -9.48 -15.24
N LEU A 57 5.78 -10.52 -14.66
CA LEU A 57 6.23 -11.70 -15.44
C LEU A 57 5.04 -12.46 -16.04
N LEU A 58 3.95 -12.60 -15.31
CA LEU A 58 2.71 -13.21 -15.80
C LEU A 58 2.08 -12.41 -16.96
N GLN A 59 2.05 -11.09 -16.83
CA GLN A 59 1.52 -10.23 -17.88
C GLN A 59 2.29 -10.43 -19.19
N LYS A 60 3.63 -10.27 -19.15
CA LYS A 60 4.46 -10.37 -20.35
C LYS A 60 4.64 -11.79 -20.87
N GLY A 61 4.64 -12.80 -19.99
CA GLY A 61 4.87 -14.20 -20.36
C GLY A 61 3.62 -14.93 -20.83
N ILE A 62 2.46 -14.59 -20.32
CA ILE A 62 1.21 -15.35 -20.54
C ILE A 62 0.11 -14.49 -21.14
N LEU A 63 -0.22 -13.35 -20.53
CA LEU A 63 -1.39 -12.57 -20.94
C LEU A 63 -1.19 -11.88 -22.30
N GLU A 64 -0.04 -11.31 -22.56
CA GLU A 64 0.24 -10.63 -23.83
C GLU A 64 0.25 -11.61 -25.03
N PRO A 65 0.98 -12.76 -25.00
CA PRO A 65 1.01 -13.65 -26.15
C PRO A 65 -0.33 -14.35 -26.43
N PHE A 66 -1.18 -14.54 -25.41
CA PHE A 66 -2.51 -15.15 -25.58
C PHE A 66 -3.64 -14.16 -25.83
N GLY A 67 -3.38 -12.84 -25.80
CA GLY A 67 -4.38 -11.82 -26.03
C GLY A 67 -5.50 -11.75 -24.97
N LEU A 68 -5.24 -12.27 -23.74
CA LEU A 68 -6.20 -12.39 -22.65
C LEU A 68 -6.19 -11.17 -21.72
N GLN A 69 -5.97 -9.97 -22.26
CA GLN A 69 -5.85 -8.74 -21.47
C GLN A 69 -7.13 -8.41 -20.66
N TYR A 70 -8.31 -8.81 -21.13
CA TYR A 70 -9.56 -8.61 -20.40
C TYR A 70 -9.67 -9.43 -19.11
N LEU A 71 -8.90 -10.52 -18.96
CA LEU A 71 -8.82 -11.34 -17.75
C LEU A 71 -7.72 -10.89 -16.78
N GLN A 72 -6.99 -9.83 -17.09
CA GLN A 72 -5.85 -9.33 -16.31
C GLN A 72 -6.19 -9.16 -14.83
N THR A 73 -7.27 -8.46 -14.51
CA THR A 73 -7.67 -8.16 -13.12
C THR A 73 -7.97 -9.43 -12.33
N ILE A 74 -8.68 -10.38 -12.93
CA ILE A 74 -9.05 -11.64 -12.26
C ILE A 74 -7.79 -12.49 -12.00
N THR A 75 -6.91 -12.58 -12.98
CA THR A 75 -5.64 -13.29 -12.86
C THR A 75 -4.75 -12.70 -11.79
N PHE A 76 -4.66 -11.36 -11.72
CA PHE A 76 -3.86 -10.68 -10.71
C PHE A 76 -4.40 -10.90 -9.30
N ILE A 77 -5.72 -10.79 -9.10
CA ILE A 77 -6.34 -11.06 -7.79
C ILE A 77 -6.04 -12.49 -7.33
N LEU A 78 -6.19 -13.48 -8.21
CA LEU A 78 -5.95 -14.88 -7.89
C LEU A 78 -4.47 -15.13 -7.51
N VAL A 79 -3.55 -14.58 -8.29
CA VAL A 79 -2.11 -14.73 -8.06
C VAL A 79 -1.69 -14.03 -6.76
N ILE A 80 -2.15 -12.80 -6.53
CA ILE A 80 -1.85 -12.05 -5.30
C ILE A 80 -2.39 -12.79 -4.08
N ALA A 81 -3.62 -13.32 -4.15
CA ALA A 81 -4.21 -14.09 -3.06
C ALA A 81 -3.39 -15.35 -2.74
N SER A 82 -2.96 -16.09 -3.75
CA SER A 82 -2.11 -17.28 -3.59
C SER A 82 -0.75 -16.93 -2.98
N LEU A 83 -0.11 -15.86 -3.41
CA LEU A 83 1.17 -15.39 -2.87
C LEU A 83 1.05 -14.98 -1.42
N VAL A 84 0.00 -14.23 -1.05
CA VAL A 84 -0.18 -13.77 0.33
C VAL A 84 -0.48 -14.96 1.25
N GLN A 85 -1.25 -15.94 0.82
CA GLN A 85 -1.46 -17.17 1.61
C GLN A 85 -0.16 -17.95 1.82
N MET A 86 0.70 -18.02 0.80
CA MET A 86 2.02 -18.65 0.95
C MET A 86 2.87 -17.88 1.96
N VAL A 87 2.90 -16.56 1.90
CA VAL A 87 3.62 -15.70 2.85
C VAL A 87 3.07 -15.88 4.27
N GLU A 88 1.75 -16.00 4.42
CA GLU A 88 1.11 -16.28 5.72
C GLU A 88 1.62 -17.57 6.35
N ILE A 89 1.68 -18.66 5.58
CA ILE A 89 2.16 -19.96 6.07
C ILE A 89 3.64 -19.86 6.49
N VAL A 90 4.44 -19.14 5.73
CA VAL A 90 5.86 -18.91 6.03
C VAL A 90 6.02 -18.07 7.30
N LEU A 91 5.29 -16.97 7.43
CA LEU A 91 5.30 -16.11 8.62
C LEU A 91 4.90 -16.86 9.89
N LYS A 92 3.90 -17.72 9.80
CA LYS A 92 3.44 -18.55 10.91
C LYS A 92 4.53 -19.48 11.42
N LYS A 93 5.40 -19.96 10.54
CA LYS A 93 6.51 -20.87 10.90
C LYS A 93 7.76 -20.14 11.38
N VAL A 94 8.09 -18.99 10.76
CA VAL A 94 9.36 -18.28 11.00
C VAL A 94 9.25 -17.32 12.19
N SER A 95 8.14 -16.64 12.35
CA SER A 95 7.96 -15.61 13.39
C SER A 95 6.59 -15.71 14.05
N PRO A 96 6.37 -16.64 14.98
CA PRO A 96 5.10 -16.77 15.71
C PRO A 96 4.65 -15.49 16.42
N PRO A 97 5.54 -14.69 17.09
CA PRO A 97 5.12 -13.46 17.74
C PRO A 97 4.65 -12.39 16.75
N LEU A 98 5.31 -12.26 15.60
CA LEU A 98 4.89 -11.35 14.54
C LEU A 98 3.56 -11.79 13.91
N TYR A 99 3.36 -13.10 13.78
CA TYR A 99 2.10 -13.67 13.31
C TYR A 99 0.94 -13.37 14.26
N GLN A 100 1.14 -13.42 15.59
CA GLN A 100 0.09 -13.08 16.56
C GLN A 100 -0.36 -11.63 16.48
N VAL A 101 0.57 -10.70 16.18
CA VAL A 101 0.26 -9.28 16.02
C VAL A 101 -0.39 -8.98 14.67
N LEU A 102 0.12 -9.59 13.60
CA LEU A 102 -0.33 -9.36 12.22
C LEU A 102 -1.44 -10.32 11.76
N GLY A 103 -1.61 -11.47 12.42
CA GLY A 103 -2.48 -12.55 11.95
C GLY A 103 -3.94 -12.16 11.76
N VAL A 104 -4.47 -11.28 12.62
CA VAL A 104 -5.83 -10.73 12.46
C VAL A 104 -5.91 -9.76 11.27
N PHE A 105 -4.79 -9.17 10.86
CA PHE A 105 -4.71 -8.20 9.76
C PHE A 105 -4.25 -8.81 8.42
N LEU A 106 -3.86 -10.08 8.40
CA LEU A 106 -3.46 -10.78 7.17
C LEU A 106 -4.53 -10.77 6.07
N PRO A 107 -5.83 -10.97 6.37
CA PRO A 107 -6.88 -10.80 5.37
C PRO A 107 -6.90 -9.39 4.77
N LEU A 108 -6.53 -8.36 5.53
CA LEU A 108 -6.42 -6.98 5.03
C LEU A 108 -5.23 -6.78 4.07
N ILE A 109 -4.20 -7.64 4.15
CA ILE A 109 -3.09 -7.64 3.19
C ILE A 109 -3.52 -8.34 1.91
N THR A 110 -4.21 -9.47 2.01
CA THR A 110 -4.68 -10.26 0.85
C THR A 110 -5.64 -9.46 -0.03
N THR A 111 -6.57 -8.72 0.59
CA THR A 111 -7.56 -7.88 -0.10
C THR A 111 -7.12 -6.43 -0.26
N ASN A 112 -5.82 -6.15 -0.11
CA ASN A 112 -5.30 -4.79 -0.15
C ASN A 112 -5.33 -4.24 -1.58
N CYS A 113 -6.16 -3.23 -1.79
CA CYS A 113 -6.30 -2.57 -3.09
C CYS A 113 -5.03 -1.83 -3.55
N VAL A 114 -4.07 -1.52 -2.65
CA VAL A 114 -2.76 -0.96 -3.05
C VAL A 114 -2.00 -1.96 -3.90
N ILE A 115 -1.96 -3.23 -3.50
CA ILE A 115 -1.18 -4.26 -4.19
C ILE A 115 -1.72 -4.46 -5.59
N LEU A 116 -3.03 -4.59 -5.71
CA LEU A 116 -3.69 -4.73 -7.01
C LEU A 116 -3.55 -3.45 -7.85
N GLY A 117 -3.75 -2.28 -7.23
CA GLY A 117 -3.66 -0.99 -7.91
C GLY A 117 -2.28 -0.73 -8.50
N VAL A 118 -1.21 -0.99 -7.74
CA VAL A 118 0.16 -0.84 -8.22
C VAL A 118 0.47 -1.83 -9.35
N ALA A 119 0.03 -3.09 -9.24
CA ALA A 119 0.22 -4.09 -10.30
C ALA A 119 -0.44 -3.65 -11.62
N ILE A 120 -1.64 -3.06 -11.56
CA ILE A 120 -2.33 -2.54 -12.74
C ILE A 120 -1.64 -1.28 -13.29
N LEU A 121 -1.29 -0.33 -12.40
CA LEU A 121 -0.65 0.94 -12.81
C LEU A 121 0.70 0.74 -13.47
N VAL A 122 1.49 -0.23 -13.02
CA VAL A 122 2.78 -0.57 -13.62
C VAL A 122 2.61 -1.00 -15.08
N ILE A 123 1.57 -1.74 -15.39
CA ILE A 123 1.29 -2.19 -16.76
C ILE A 123 0.71 -1.07 -17.61
N GLN A 124 -0.22 -0.28 -17.06
CA GLN A 124 -0.82 0.87 -17.77
C GLN A 124 0.20 1.95 -18.15
N LYS A 125 1.27 2.09 -17.37
CA LYS A 125 2.37 3.03 -17.63
C LYS A 125 3.49 2.43 -18.48
N ASP A 126 3.35 1.21 -18.96
CA ASP A 126 4.35 0.49 -19.76
C ASP A 126 5.78 0.55 -19.18
N TYR A 127 5.88 0.43 -17.86
CA TYR A 127 7.18 0.47 -17.19
C TYR A 127 8.01 -0.77 -17.53
N THR A 128 9.34 -0.56 -17.63
CA THR A 128 10.29 -1.68 -17.69
C THR A 128 10.31 -2.41 -16.34
N LEU A 129 10.80 -3.65 -16.32
CA LEU A 129 10.87 -4.46 -15.08
C LEU A 129 11.57 -3.71 -13.94
N VAL A 130 12.68 -3.03 -14.23
CA VAL A 130 13.45 -2.26 -13.23
C VAL A 130 12.64 -1.06 -12.73
N SER A 131 12.04 -0.29 -13.63
CA SER A 131 11.18 0.86 -13.24
C SER A 131 9.96 0.41 -12.45
N SER A 132 9.39 -0.74 -12.78
CA SER A 132 8.28 -1.35 -12.05
C SER A 132 8.64 -1.69 -10.61
N MET A 133 9.82 -2.27 -10.41
CA MET A 133 10.31 -2.60 -9.07
C MET A 133 10.61 -1.35 -8.25
N VAL A 134 11.25 -0.35 -8.84
CA VAL A 134 11.52 0.95 -8.19
C VAL A 134 10.20 1.62 -7.81
N TYR A 135 9.22 1.64 -8.70
CA TYR A 135 7.91 2.23 -8.44
C TYR A 135 7.17 1.48 -7.31
N ALA A 136 7.18 0.14 -7.32
CA ALA A 136 6.54 -0.67 -6.30
C ALA A 136 7.14 -0.43 -4.90
N VAL A 137 8.46 -0.45 -4.79
CA VAL A 137 9.16 -0.20 -3.52
C VAL A 137 8.90 1.23 -3.04
N SER A 138 8.98 2.22 -3.92
CA SER A 138 8.73 3.63 -3.58
C SER A 138 7.30 3.86 -3.10
N THR A 139 6.33 3.26 -3.78
CA THR A 139 4.91 3.32 -3.38
C THR A 139 4.67 2.64 -2.03
N ALA A 140 5.32 1.50 -1.77
CA ALA A 140 5.23 0.80 -0.50
C ALA A 140 5.83 1.62 0.66
N VAL A 141 6.96 2.29 0.43
CA VAL A 141 7.56 3.22 1.40
C VAL A 141 6.64 4.41 1.64
N GLY A 142 6.04 4.98 0.59
CA GLY A 142 5.05 6.05 0.70
C GLY A 142 3.81 5.62 1.50
N PHE A 143 3.33 4.39 1.29
CA PHE A 143 2.25 3.78 2.08
C PHE A 143 2.62 3.65 3.56
N ALA A 144 3.80 3.11 3.86
CA ALA A 144 4.28 2.92 5.22
C ALA A 144 4.45 4.27 5.94
N LEU A 145 5.00 5.28 5.26
CA LEU A 145 5.17 6.62 5.79
C LEU A 145 3.82 7.26 6.14
N ALA A 146 2.85 7.23 5.22
CA ALA A 146 1.51 7.75 5.46
C ALA A 146 0.83 7.04 6.64
N LEU A 147 0.97 5.70 6.73
CA LEU A 147 0.41 4.89 7.79
C LEU A 147 1.02 5.22 9.16
N ILE A 148 2.33 5.42 9.25
CA ILE A 148 3.03 5.78 10.49
C ILE A 148 2.61 7.18 10.95
N ILE A 149 2.62 8.18 10.07
CA ILE A 149 2.19 9.55 10.40
C ILE A 149 0.75 9.53 10.93
N PHE A 150 -0.15 8.86 10.23
CA PHE A 150 -1.55 8.78 10.62
C PHE A 150 -1.74 8.04 11.96
N SER A 151 -1.00 6.95 12.18
CA SER A 151 -1.04 6.20 13.43
C SER A 151 -0.57 7.06 14.61
N THR A 152 0.51 7.81 14.45
CA THR A 152 1.03 8.73 15.47
C THR A 152 0.01 9.81 15.82
N ILE A 153 -0.64 10.41 14.82
CA ILE A 153 -1.68 11.42 15.05
C ILE A 153 -2.87 10.80 15.80
N ARG A 154 -3.31 9.59 15.43
CA ARG A 154 -4.42 8.90 16.10
C ARG A 154 -4.11 8.56 17.55
N GLU A 155 -2.88 8.15 17.84
CA GLU A 155 -2.43 7.85 19.20
C GLU A 155 -2.44 9.12 20.07
N GLN A 156 -2.01 10.25 19.53
CA GLN A 156 -2.09 11.57 20.19
C GLN A 156 -3.56 12.01 20.40
N LEU A 157 -4.41 11.82 19.40
CA LEU A 157 -5.84 12.15 19.52
C LEU A 157 -6.57 11.30 20.56
N ALA A 158 -6.15 10.07 20.79
CA ALA A 158 -6.70 9.20 21.82
C ALA A 158 -6.46 9.73 23.25
N LEU A 159 -5.41 10.54 23.45
CA LEU A 159 -5.09 11.19 24.72
C LEU A 159 -5.85 12.49 24.93
N THR A 160 -6.45 13.06 23.90
CA THR A 160 -7.20 14.32 23.97
C THR A 160 -8.69 14.09 24.25
N ARG A 161 -9.35 15.11 24.81
CA ARG A 161 -10.79 15.07 25.09
C ARG A 161 -11.58 15.34 23.80
N VAL A 162 -11.89 14.28 23.07
CA VAL A 162 -12.76 14.35 21.89
C VAL A 162 -14.23 14.15 22.31
N PRO A 163 -15.20 14.92 21.78
CA PRO A 163 -16.62 14.69 21.99
C PRO A 163 -17.03 13.26 21.65
N LYS A 164 -17.89 12.64 22.48
CA LYS A 164 -18.29 11.23 22.32
C LYS A 164 -18.84 10.89 20.93
N ALA A 165 -19.51 11.83 20.27
CA ALA A 165 -20.08 11.66 18.95
C ALA A 165 -19.02 11.56 17.84
N MET A 166 -17.81 12.09 18.06
CA MET A 166 -16.72 12.10 17.07
C MET A 166 -15.62 11.06 17.36
N GLN A 167 -15.73 10.34 18.48
CA GLN A 167 -14.73 9.33 18.83
C GLN A 167 -14.73 8.16 17.86
N GLY A 168 -13.53 7.64 17.53
CA GLY A 168 -13.35 6.45 16.69
C GLY A 168 -13.16 6.76 15.21
N VAL A 169 -14.01 6.23 14.35
CA VAL A 169 -13.89 6.35 12.89
C VAL A 169 -14.11 7.77 12.37
N PRO A 170 -15.09 8.57 12.89
CA PRO A 170 -15.32 9.91 12.34
C PRO A 170 -14.10 10.84 12.46
N ILE A 171 -13.44 10.88 13.61
CA ILE A 171 -12.25 11.72 13.78
C ILE A 171 -11.07 11.22 12.95
N ALA A 172 -10.96 9.90 12.77
CA ALA A 172 -9.95 9.30 11.91
C ALA A 172 -10.12 9.74 10.45
N LEU A 173 -11.34 9.77 9.94
CA LEU A 173 -11.63 10.24 8.57
C LEU A 173 -11.33 11.72 8.38
N ILE A 174 -11.70 12.56 9.35
CA ILE A 174 -11.39 14.00 9.33
C ILE A 174 -9.87 14.20 9.30
N THR A 175 -9.14 13.50 10.16
CA THR A 175 -7.68 13.57 10.21
C THR A 175 -7.05 13.09 8.91
N ALA A 176 -7.55 12.01 8.32
CA ALA A 176 -7.09 11.52 7.02
C ALA A 176 -7.34 12.54 5.91
N GLY A 177 -8.50 13.22 5.92
CA GLY A 177 -8.81 14.29 4.96
C GLY A 177 -7.88 15.49 5.10
N ILE A 178 -7.58 15.93 6.32
CA ILE A 178 -6.63 17.02 6.57
C ILE A 178 -5.23 16.63 6.09
N LEU A 179 -4.79 15.39 6.37
CA LEU A 179 -3.52 14.88 5.93
C LEU A 179 -3.43 14.80 4.41
N ALA A 180 -4.50 14.37 3.74
CA ALA A 180 -4.58 14.34 2.28
C ALA A 180 -4.46 15.75 1.67
N MET A 181 -5.14 16.75 2.25
CA MET A 181 -5.01 18.15 1.80
C MET A 181 -3.57 18.68 2.00
N ALA A 182 -2.91 18.32 3.11
CA ALA A 182 -1.52 18.69 3.34
C ALA A 182 -0.58 18.10 2.28
N PHE A 183 -0.80 16.82 1.89
CA PHE A 183 -0.02 16.17 0.83
C PHE A 183 -0.33 16.73 -0.57
N MET A 184 -1.54 17.21 -0.83
CA MET A 184 -1.86 17.90 -2.08
C MET A 184 -1.01 19.16 -2.30
N GLY A 185 -0.48 19.79 -1.24
CA GLY A 185 0.46 20.89 -1.35
C GLY A 185 1.76 20.53 -2.08
N PHE A 186 2.12 19.26 -2.13
CA PHE A 186 3.29 18.77 -2.87
C PHE A 186 3.03 18.52 -4.36
N SER A 187 1.77 18.61 -4.83
CA SER A 187 1.41 18.32 -6.23
C SER A 187 2.07 19.24 -7.27
N GLY A 188 2.59 20.41 -6.85
CA GLY A 188 3.33 21.31 -7.73
C GLY A 188 4.75 20.86 -8.07
N ILE A 189 5.29 19.89 -7.36
CA ILE A 189 6.66 19.39 -7.57
C ILE A 189 6.75 18.51 -8.82
N ASP A 190 5.65 17.90 -9.23
CA ASP A 190 5.58 17.03 -10.43
C ASP A 190 5.92 17.76 -11.74
N GLN A 191 5.78 19.10 -11.77
CA GLN A 191 6.11 19.92 -12.94
C GLN A 191 7.60 20.28 -13.03
N VAL A 192 8.40 19.98 -12.02
CA VAL A 192 9.83 20.37 -11.94
C VAL A 192 10.75 19.22 -12.35
N PHE A 193 10.27 17.98 -12.36
CA PHE A 193 11.00 16.77 -12.74
C PHE A 193 10.38 16.09 -13.96
#